data_c9942f8b174ca729a97e634fdbd111d9
#
_entry.id   c9942f8b174ca729a97e634fdbd111d9
#
_cell.length_a   1.000
_cell.length_b   1.000
_cell.length_c   1.000
_cell.angle_alpha   90.00
_cell.angle_beta   90.00
_cell.angle_gamma   90.00
#
_symmetry.space_group_name_H-M   'P 1'
#
loop_
_entity.id
_entity.type
_entity.pdbx_description
1 polymer ?
#
loop_
_entity_poly.entity_id
_entity_poly.type
_entity_poly.pdbx_seq_one_letter_code
_entity_poly.pdbx_strand_id
1 'polypeptide(L)'
;MKNLNNKVAAITGAGSGIGQALALNLAQQGCHLALSDINEPGLLITQDLIKAALKGANKDPASINITSQTLDVANQDAVFSWAQQVVSDHGRVNLIFNNAGVALSGTVDAVSVDDYKWLMDINFWGVIYGTKAFLPLLEASGEGHIVNISSVFGLTAQPFMSAYNASKFAVRGFTESLRQDLAITNSKVSTTCIHPGGIKTNICKTSRIDDSVLKVTGASEEDSRKEFEELFITTPQKAAHTILKGVNKNKRRVLIGPDAKVLDILVRLFPTGYQWLFTKAVVWRSKSVQKKAGSSVV
;
A
#
# COMPACT_ATOMS: atom_id res chain seq x y z
N MET A 1 -17.95 7.88 5.64
CA MET A 1 -18.81 7.39 4.52
C MET A 1 -19.36 6.04 4.94
N LYS A 2 -20.69 5.91 5.13
CA LYS A 2 -21.29 4.66 5.67
C LYS A 2 -21.85 3.74 4.58
N ASN A 3 -22.21 4.30 3.43
CA ASN A 3 -22.75 3.54 2.30
C ASN A 3 -21.86 3.77 1.07
N LEU A 4 -21.37 2.69 0.48
CA LEU A 4 -20.51 2.70 -0.70
C LEU A 4 -21.27 2.40 -1.99
N ASN A 5 -22.55 2.03 -1.90
CA ASN A 5 -23.38 1.80 -3.08
C ASN A 5 -23.52 3.07 -3.90
N ASN A 6 -23.35 2.96 -5.21
CA ASN A 6 -23.39 4.08 -6.16
C ASN A 6 -22.35 5.21 -5.86
N LYS A 7 -21.25 4.90 -5.17
CA LYS A 7 -20.07 5.76 -5.04
C LYS A 7 -19.05 5.42 -6.11
N VAL A 8 -18.11 6.32 -6.35
CA VAL A 8 -17.01 6.11 -7.29
C VAL A 8 -15.70 6.07 -6.52
N ALA A 9 -14.94 4.99 -6.68
CA ALA A 9 -13.65 4.78 -6.04
C ALA A 9 -12.54 4.69 -7.09
N ALA A 10 -11.55 5.56 -6.99
CA ALA A 10 -10.30 5.48 -7.72
C ALA A 10 -9.26 4.69 -6.90
N ILE A 11 -8.51 3.78 -7.55
CA ILE A 11 -7.55 2.90 -6.87
C ILE A 11 -6.27 2.83 -7.70
N THR A 12 -5.13 3.23 -7.14
CA THR A 12 -3.82 3.02 -7.75
C THR A 12 -3.23 1.67 -7.29
N GLY A 13 -2.44 1.01 -8.16
CA GLY A 13 -1.92 -0.32 -7.86
C GLY A 13 -3.02 -1.37 -7.79
N ALA A 14 -4.04 -1.25 -8.67
CA ALA A 14 -5.23 -2.10 -8.69
C ALA A 14 -5.03 -3.45 -9.40
N GLY A 15 -3.89 -3.66 -10.06
CA GLY A 15 -3.60 -4.88 -10.82
C GLY A 15 -3.28 -6.09 -9.94
N SER A 16 -3.01 -5.92 -8.63
CA SER A 16 -2.69 -7.03 -7.74
C SER A 16 -2.93 -6.70 -6.27
N GLY A 17 -2.74 -7.69 -5.40
CA GLY A 17 -2.60 -7.54 -3.96
C GLY A 17 -3.76 -6.81 -3.27
N ILE A 18 -3.42 -5.80 -2.46
CA ILE A 18 -4.41 -5.02 -1.68
C ILE A 18 -5.33 -4.23 -2.60
N GLY A 19 -4.78 -3.59 -3.66
CA GLY A 19 -5.56 -2.80 -4.62
C GLY A 19 -6.61 -3.63 -5.35
N GLN A 20 -6.24 -4.81 -5.84
CA GLN A 20 -7.16 -5.78 -6.45
C GLN A 20 -8.25 -6.23 -5.46
N ALA A 21 -7.86 -6.57 -4.23
CA ALA A 21 -8.82 -6.99 -3.21
C ALA A 21 -9.78 -5.86 -2.78
N LEU A 22 -9.32 -4.60 -2.76
CA LEU A 22 -10.16 -3.42 -2.56
C LEU A 22 -11.16 -3.27 -3.69
N ALA A 23 -10.72 -3.39 -4.94
CA ALA A 23 -11.58 -3.30 -6.11
C ALA A 23 -12.71 -4.33 -6.09
N LEU A 24 -12.38 -5.60 -5.79
CA LEU A 24 -13.39 -6.67 -5.65
C LEU A 24 -14.39 -6.38 -4.53
N ASN A 25 -13.91 -5.95 -3.37
CA ASN A 25 -14.76 -5.71 -2.20
C ASN A 25 -15.69 -4.50 -2.41
N LEU A 26 -15.20 -3.44 -3.07
CA LEU A 26 -15.97 -2.25 -3.42
C LEU A 26 -17.04 -2.56 -4.47
N ALA A 27 -16.68 -3.33 -5.52
CA ALA A 27 -17.62 -3.79 -6.53
C ALA A 27 -18.81 -4.57 -5.92
N GLN A 28 -18.51 -5.49 -5.01
CA GLN A 28 -19.54 -6.24 -4.30
C GLN A 28 -20.49 -5.37 -3.47
N GLN A 29 -20.03 -4.17 -3.06
CA GLN A 29 -20.84 -3.18 -2.36
C GLN A 29 -21.57 -2.20 -3.30
N GLY A 30 -21.50 -2.41 -4.62
CA GLY A 30 -22.15 -1.57 -5.63
C GLY A 30 -21.43 -0.25 -5.92
N CYS A 31 -20.13 -0.19 -5.67
CA CYS A 31 -19.30 0.96 -5.96
C CYS A 31 -18.81 0.90 -7.41
N HIS A 32 -18.87 2.02 -8.15
CA HIS A 32 -18.21 2.19 -9.44
C HIS A 32 -16.71 2.34 -9.25
N LEU A 33 -15.91 1.89 -10.20
CA LEU A 33 -14.46 1.77 -10.04
C LEU A 33 -13.69 2.42 -11.17
N ALA A 34 -12.70 3.24 -10.82
CA ALA A 34 -11.64 3.69 -11.69
C ALA A 34 -10.33 3.05 -11.22
N LEU A 35 -9.80 2.12 -11.99
CA LEU A 35 -8.63 1.31 -11.63
C LEU A 35 -7.40 1.83 -12.35
N SER A 36 -6.25 1.88 -11.67
CA SER A 36 -4.98 2.15 -12.33
C SER A 36 -3.85 1.30 -11.80
N ASP A 37 -2.93 0.93 -12.68
CA ASP A 37 -1.70 0.20 -12.38
C ASP A 37 -0.72 0.42 -13.55
N ILE A 38 0.58 0.25 -13.30
CA ILE A 38 1.57 0.18 -14.36
C ILE A 38 1.50 -1.16 -15.13
N ASN A 39 0.93 -2.19 -14.49
CA ASN A 39 0.76 -3.55 -15.02
C ASN A 39 -0.63 -3.70 -15.66
N GLU A 40 -0.73 -3.39 -16.95
CA GLU A 40 -1.99 -3.53 -17.71
C GLU A 40 -2.57 -4.95 -17.68
N PRO A 41 -1.81 -6.05 -17.89
CA PRO A 41 -2.35 -7.41 -17.73
C PRO A 41 -2.98 -7.65 -16.36
N GLY A 42 -2.39 -7.11 -15.30
CA GLY A 42 -2.95 -7.19 -13.94
C GLY A 42 -4.29 -6.47 -13.79
N LEU A 43 -4.48 -5.33 -14.47
CA LEU A 43 -5.75 -4.62 -14.51
C LEU A 43 -6.84 -5.43 -15.20
N LEU A 44 -6.54 -6.05 -16.34
CA LEU A 44 -7.48 -6.91 -17.07
C LEU A 44 -7.93 -8.11 -16.22
N ILE A 45 -6.97 -8.77 -15.56
CA ILE A 45 -7.27 -9.86 -14.61
C ILE A 45 -8.20 -9.35 -13.49
N THR A 46 -7.94 -8.17 -12.94
CA THR A 46 -8.77 -7.60 -11.87
C THR A 46 -10.20 -7.33 -12.35
N GLN A 47 -10.37 -6.78 -13.55
CA GLN A 47 -11.70 -6.56 -14.12
C GLN A 47 -12.48 -7.88 -14.30
N ASP A 48 -11.82 -8.92 -14.79
CA ASP A 48 -12.46 -10.21 -15.00
C ASP A 48 -12.83 -10.89 -13.67
N LEU A 49 -11.97 -10.78 -12.66
CA LEU A 49 -12.28 -11.25 -11.30
C LEU A 49 -13.48 -10.51 -10.70
N ILE A 50 -13.60 -9.19 -10.93
CA ILE A 50 -14.76 -8.40 -10.48
C ILE A 50 -16.03 -8.90 -11.15
N LYS A 51 -16.03 -9.05 -12.49
CA LYS A 51 -17.18 -9.56 -13.25
C LYS A 51 -17.62 -10.96 -12.75
N ALA A 52 -16.64 -11.85 -12.54
CA ALA A 52 -16.90 -13.19 -12.01
C ALA A 52 -17.47 -13.14 -10.58
N ALA A 53 -16.94 -12.31 -9.70
CA ALA A 53 -17.42 -12.16 -8.33
C ALA A 53 -18.84 -11.60 -8.24
N LEU A 54 -19.21 -10.66 -9.12
CA LEU A 54 -20.56 -10.13 -9.21
C LEU A 54 -21.55 -11.20 -9.70
N LYS A 55 -21.22 -11.92 -10.77
CA LYS A 55 -22.04 -13.06 -11.27
C LYS A 55 -22.22 -14.13 -10.18
N GLY A 56 -21.17 -14.50 -9.48
CA GLY A 56 -21.23 -15.46 -8.37
C GLY A 56 -22.09 -15.02 -7.18
N ALA A 57 -22.32 -13.72 -7.03
CA ALA A 57 -23.21 -13.11 -6.05
C ALA A 57 -24.62 -12.81 -6.60
N ASN A 58 -24.99 -13.32 -7.78
CA ASN A 58 -26.23 -13.04 -8.50
C ASN A 58 -26.49 -11.55 -8.75
N LYS A 59 -25.42 -10.78 -8.99
CA LYS A 59 -25.45 -9.37 -9.36
C LYS A 59 -25.08 -9.22 -10.83
N ASP A 60 -25.77 -8.31 -11.52
CA ASP A 60 -25.39 -7.96 -12.88
C ASP A 60 -24.04 -7.22 -12.92
N PRO A 61 -23.03 -7.70 -13.65
CA PRO A 61 -21.78 -7.00 -13.83
C PRO A 61 -21.93 -5.59 -14.44
N ALA A 62 -22.98 -5.35 -15.23
CA ALA A 62 -23.30 -4.05 -15.80
C ALA A 62 -23.91 -3.06 -14.78
N SER A 63 -24.23 -3.50 -13.55
CA SER A 63 -24.77 -2.64 -12.49
C SER A 63 -23.76 -1.62 -11.97
N ILE A 64 -22.47 -1.80 -12.25
CA ILE A 64 -21.40 -0.85 -11.89
C ILE A 64 -20.57 -0.49 -13.12
N ASN A 65 -20.13 0.78 -13.20
CA ASN A 65 -19.18 1.21 -14.20
C ASN A 65 -17.75 0.92 -13.72
N ILE A 66 -16.92 0.32 -14.58
CA ILE A 66 -15.51 0.01 -14.30
C ILE A 66 -14.66 0.56 -15.43
N THR A 67 -13.79 1.49 -15.12
CA THR A 67 -12.76 1.97 -16.04
C THR A 67 -11.37 1.56 -15.55
N SER A 68 -10.41 1.47 -16.46
CA SER A 68 -9.01 1.19 -16.11
C SER A 68 -8.05 1.98 -17.01
N GLN A 69 -6.90 2.33 -16.45
CA GLN A 69 -5.84 3.04 -17.16
C GLN A 69 -4.46 2.53 -16.71
N THR A 70 -3.59 2.25 -17.68
CA THR A 70 -2.17 2.04 -17.41
C THR A 70 -1.55 3.35 -16.95
N LEU A 71 -1.01 3.38 -15.73
CA LEU A 71 -0.57 4.60 -15.08
C LEU A 71 0.67 4.35 -14.21
N ASP A 72 1.72 5.12 -14.47
CA ASP A 72 2.83 5.29 -13.53
C ASP A 72 2.51 6.44 -12.56
N VAL A 73 2.36 6.10 -11.28
CA VAL A 73 2.05 7.09 -10.23
C VAL A 73 3.20 8.07 -9.94
N ALA A 74 4.42 7.79 -10.41
CA ALA A 74 5.55 8.70 -10.35
C ALA A 74 5.45 9.84 -11.37
N ASN A 75 4.59 9.71 -12.39
CA ASN A 75 4.34 10.75 -13.39
C ASN A 75 3.18 11.66 -12.93
N GLN A 76 3.53 12.86 -12.46
CA GLN A 76 2.58 13.85 -11.97
C GLN A 76 1.48 14.16 -12.97
N ASP A 77 1.84 14.52 -14.22
CA ASP A 77 0.89 14.97 -15.23
C ASP A 77 -0.09 13.85 -15.61
N ALA A 78 0.40 12.61 -15.69
CA ALA A 78 -0.44 11.45 -15.94
C ALA A 78 -1.44 11.21 -14.80
N VAL A 79 -1.05 11.39 -13.55
CA VAL A 79 -1.95 11.25 -12.39
C VAL A 79 -3.04 12.33 -12.40
N PHE A 80 -2.67 13.58 -12.68
CA PHE A 80 -3.63 14.68 -12.77
C PHE A 80 -4.61 14.50 -13.95
N SER A 81 -4.12 14.08 -15.12
CA SER A 81 -4.95 13.76 -16.28
C SER A 81 -5.91 12.62 -15.99
N TRP A 82 -5.42 11.55 -15.31
CA TRP A 82 -6.27 10.43 -14.91
C TRP A 82 -7.40 10.88 -13.96
N ALA A 83 -7.12 11.75 -13.00
CA ALA A 83 -8.14 12.24 -12.08
C ALA A 83 -9.28 12.96 -12.81
N GLN A 84 -8.96 13.77 -13.84
CA GLN A 84 -9.96 14.44 -14.69
C GLN A 84 -10.76 13.43 -15.54
N GLN A 85 -10.06 12.41 -16.09
CA GLN A 85 -10.70 11.35 -16.85
C GLN A 85 -11.70 10.56 -15.97
N VAL A 86 -11.37 10.27 -14.71
CA VAL A 86 -12.28 9.61 -13.77
C VAL A 86 -13.59 10.39 -13.61
N VAL A 87 -13.52 11.71 -13.50
CA VAL A 87 -14.74 12.52 -13.40
C VAL A 87 -15.49 12.57 -14.73
N SER A 88 -14.80 12.60 -15.86
CA SER A 88 -15.43 12.50 -17.17
C SER A 88 -16.20 11.21 -17.37
N ASP A 89 -15.62 10.08 -16.95
CA ASP A 89 -16.19 8.73 -17.16
C ASP A 89 -17.31 8.39 -16.16
N HIS A 90 -17.23 8.91 -14.93
CA HIS A 90 -18.11 8.54 -13.83
C HIS A 90 -18.98 9.69 -13.30
N GLY A 91 -18.80 10.92 -13.79
CA GLY A 91 -19.51 12.12 -13.36
C GLY A 91 -19.07 12.67 -12.00
N ARG A 92 -18.36 11.90 -11.19
CA ARG A 92 -17.85 12.27 -9.86
C ARG A 92 -16.80 11.27 -9.38
N VAL A 93 -16.15 11.60 -8.24
CA VAL A 93 -15.34 10.66 -7.46
C VAL A 93 -15.58 10.87 -5.96
N ASN A 94 -15.65 9.80 -5.18
CA ASN A 94 -15.92 9.86 -3.74
C ASN A 94 -14.76 9.27 -2.90
N LEU A 95 -13.96 8.37 -3.46
CA LEU A 95 -12.81 7.77 -2.78
C LEU A 95 -11.59 7.74 -3.70
N ILE A 96 -10.42 7.99 -3.10
CA ILE A 96 -9.13 7.66 -3.70
C ILE A 96 -8.34 6.76 -2.76
N PHE A 97 -7.85 5.64 -3.27
CA PHE A 97 -6.92 4.75 -2.59
C PHE A 97 -5.54 4.91 -3.24
N ASN A 98 -4.67 5.69 -2.62
CA ASN A 98 -3.27 5.78 -2.98
C ASN A 98 -2.55 4.54 -2.46
N ASN A 99 -2.63 3.46 -3.23
CA ASN A 99 -2.19 2.13 -2.82
C ASN A 99 -0.95 1.64 -3.57
N ALA A 100 -0.68 2.13 -4.77
CA ALA A 100 0.53 1.77 -5.51
C ALA A 100 1.79 1.94 -4.66
N GLY A 101 2.72 0.99 -4.78
CA GLY A 101 3.96 1.05 -4.02
C GLY A 101 4.87 -0.13 -4.30
N VAL A 102 6.16 0.09 -4.09
CA VAL A 102 7.26 -0.84 -4.32
C VAL A 102 8.11 -0.99 -3.05
N ALA A 103 8.95 -2.01 -3.02
CA ALA A 103 9.91 -2.24 -1.93
C ALA A 103 11.34 -2.36 -2.47
N LEU A 104 12.29 -1.95 -1.62
CA LEU A 104 13.72 -2.00 -1.86
C LEU A 104 14.41 -2.38 -0.56
N SER A 105 15.31 -3.35 -0.62
CA SER A 105 16.17 -3.76 0.48
C SER A 105 17.63 -3.60 0.11
N GLY A 106 18.42 -3.03 1.01
CA GLY A 106 19.86 -2.84 0.87
C GLY A 106 20.45 -2.11 2.07
N THR A 107 21.78 -2.17 2.23
CA THR A 107 22.48 -1.33 3.20
C THR A 107 22.53 0.12 2.72
N VAL A 108 22.59 1.06 3.64
CA VAL A 108 22.54 2.51 3.29
C VAL A 108 23.69 2.94 2.39
N ASP A 109 24.85 2.34 2.56
CA ASP A 109 26.07 2.62 1.78
C ASP A 109 26.04 2.01 0.38
N ALA A 110 25.31 0.90 0.17
CA ALA A 110 25.24 0.21 -1.12
C ALA A 110 24.11 0.70 -2.01
N VAL A 111 22.94 1.03 -1.44
CA VAL A 111 21.78 1.50 -2.20
C VAL A 111 22.09 2.86 -2.84
N SER A 112 21.91 2.94 -4.16
CA SER A 112 22.18 4.18 -4.91
C SER A 112 21.17 5.28 -4.57
N VAL A 113 21.60 6.55 -4.71
CA VAL A 113 20.71 7.72 -4.55
C VAL A 113 19.56 7.66 -5.56
N ASP A 114 19.78 7.10 -6.75
CA ASP A 114 18.73 6.99 -7.77
C ASP A 114 17.68 5.92 -7.41
N ASP A 115 18.07 4.84 -6.73
CA ASP A 115 17.11 3.87 -6.17
C ASP A 115 16.28 4.48 -5.02
N TYR A 116 16.90 5.35 -4.19
CA TYR A 116 16.14 6.13 -3.19
C TYR A 116 15.11 7.03 -3.85
N LYS A 117 15.50 7.78 -4.91
CA LYS A 117 14.59 8.65 -5.66
C LYS A 117 13.47 7.84 -6.30
N TRP A 118 13.82 6.77 -7.05
CA TRP A 118 12.84 5.87 -7.67
C TRP A 118 11.78 5.38 -6.67
N LEU A 119 12.20 4.92 -5.50
CA LEU A 119 11.27 4.44 -4.48
C LEU A 119 10.43 5.58 -3.89
N MET A 120 11.02 6.74 -3.63
CA MET A 120 10.32 7.91 -3.12
C MET A 120 9.32 8.46 -4.12
N ASP A 121 9.64 8.48 -5.41
CA ASP A 121 8.75 8.96 -6.47
C ASP A 121 7.47 8.11 -6.53
N ILE A 122 7.58 6.79 -6.40
CA ILE A 122 6.42 5.90 -6.40
C ILE A 122 5.69 5.96 -5.05
N ASN A 123 6.40 5.68 -3.94
CA ASN A 123 5.78 5.44 -2.64
C ASN A 123 5.29 6.69 -1.93
N PHE A 124 5.91 7.86 -2.19
CA PHE A 124 5.59 9.11 -1.52
C PHE A 124 5.03 10.16 -2.48
N TRP A 125 5.76 10.50 -3.55
CA TRP A 125 5.28 11.49 -4.50
C TRP A 125 4.02 11.04 -5.22
N GLY A 126 3.89 9.75 -5.58
CA GLY A 126 2.65 9.20 -6.11
C GLY A 126 1.45 9.39 -5.17
N VAL A 127 1.65 9.28 -3.85
CA VAL A 127 0.61 9.57 -2.84
C VAL A 127 0.26 11.07 -2.81
N ILE A 128 1.28 11.95 -2.90
CA ILE A 128 1.09 13.40 -2.98
C ILE A 128 0.29 13.76 -4.24
N TYR A 129 0.69 13.27 -5.41
CA TYR A 129 0.04 13.55 -6.68
C TYR A 129 -1.41 13.07 -6.67
N GLY A 130 -1.66 11.82 -6.28
CA GLY A 130 -3.02 11.29 -6.16
C GLY A 130 -3.88 12.10 -5.18
N THR A 131 -3.34 12.48 -4.03
CA THR A 131 -4.05 13.32 -3.06
C THR A 131 -4.38 14.70 -3.66
N LYS A 132 -3.40 15.39 -4.26
CA LYS A 132 -3.60 16.73 -4.81
C LYS A 132 -4.52 16.75 -6.02
N ALA A 133 -4.44 15.75 -6.90
CA ALA A 133 -5.29 15.64 -8.07
C ALA A 133 -6.76 15.35 -7.71
N PHE A 134 -6.98 14.49 -6.72
CA PHE A 134 -8.33 14.05 -6.35
C PHE A 134 -9.02 14.92 -5.28
N LEU A 135 -8.28 15.61 -4.39
CA LEU A 135 -8.88 16.39 -3.31
C LEU A 135 -9.94 17.41 -3.80
N PRO A 136 -9.68 18.28 -4.79
CA PRO A 136 -10.69 19.22 -5.26
C PRO A 136 -11.92 18.52 -5.88
N LEU A 137 -11.72 17.38 -6.53
CA LEU A 137 -12.79 16.59 -7.14
C LEU A 137 -13.67 15.88 -6.09
N LEU A 138 -13.04 15.43 -5.00
CA LEU A 138 -13.74 14.87 -3.83
C LEU A 138 -14.56 15.95 -3.12
N GLU A 139 -14.02 17.15 -2.98
CA GLU A 139 -14.75 18.30 -2.39
C GLU A 139 -15.94 18.69 -3.26
N ALA A 140 -15.77 18.75 -4.57
CA ALA A 140 -16.84 19.04 -5.52
C ALA A 140 -17.96 17.99 -5.49
N SER A 141 -17.69 16.74 -5.14
CA SER A 141 -18.71 15.68 -4.98
C SER A 141 -19.52 15.78 -3.66
N GLY A 142 -19.19 16.73 -2.79
CA GLY A 142 -19.90 17.01 -1.53
C GLY A 142 -19.60 16.05 -0.37
N GLU A 143 -18.90 14.95 -0.63
CA GLU A 143 -18.31 14.05 0.37
C GLU A 143 -17.14 13.30 -0.23
N GLY A 144 -16.08 13.06 0.53
CA GLY A 144 -14.91 12.35 0.00
C GLY A 144 -14.09 11.65 1.06
N HIS A 145 -13.30 10.66 0.63
CA HIS A 145 -12.34 10.01 1.50
C HIS A 145 -11.04 9.67 0.77
N ILE A 146 -9.93 10.09 1.33
CA ILE A 146 -8.58 9.80 0.85
C ILE A 146 -7.99 8.70 1.72
N VAL A 147 -7.53 7.62 1.11
CA VAL A 147 -6.91 6.49 1.81
C VAL A 147 -5.48 6.33 1.33
N ASN A 148 -4.53 6.61 2.21
CA ASN A 148 -3.10 6.51 1.91
C ASN A 148 -2.51 5.26 2.56
N ILE A 149 -1.90 4.39 1.73
CA ILE A 149 -1.32 3.14 2.20
C ILE A 149 0.15 3.38 2.61
N SER A 150 0.35 3.51 3.92
CA SER A 150 1.65 3.46 4.56
C SER A 150 2.07 1.99 4.79
N SER A 151 2.65 1.67 5.91
CA SER A 151 3.07 0.32 6.35
C SER A 151 3.22 0.32 7.86
N VAL A 152 3.35 -0.86 8.47
CA VAL A 152 3.96 -0.98 9.80
C VAL A 152 5.37 -0.39 9.82
N PHE A 153 6.06 -0.37 8.68
CA PHE A 153 7.36 0.28 8.49
C PHE A 153 7.27 1.81 8.34
N GLY A 154 6.10 2.40 8.48
CA GLY A 154 5.86 3.81 8.80
C GLY A 154 5.64 4.06 10.30
N LEU A 155 5.80 3.01 11.15
CA LEU A 155 5.74 3.06 12.61
C LEU A 155 7.06 2.58 13.23
N THR A 156 7.69 1.59 12.61
CA THR A 156 8.98 1.01 13.01
C THR A 156 9.95 1.06 11.84
N ALA A 157 11.24 1.29 12.10
CA ALA A 157 12.28 1.17 11.10
C ALA A 157 12.91 -0.22 11.16
N GLN A 158 12.97 -0.89 9.99
CA GLN A 158 13.62 -2.21 9.85
C GLN A 158 15.04 -2.06 9.30
N PRO A 159 15.99 -2.90 9.71
CA PRO A 159 17.30 -3.00 9.05
C PRO A 159 17.15 -3.29 7.55
N PHE A 160 18.09 -2.82 6.76
CA PHE A 160 18.16 -3.01 5.29
C PHE A 160 17.02 -2.40 4.47
N MET A 161 16.12 -1.63 5.08
CA MET A 161 14.95 -1.06 4.39
C MET A 161 14.86 0.45 4.56
N SER A 162 16.00 1.16 4.61
CA SER A 162 16.04 2.58 4.92
C SER A 162 15.20 3.45 3.98
N ALA A 163 15.28 3.24 2.67
CA ALA A 163 14.47 3.96 1.68
C ALA A 163 12.96 3.68 1.85
N TYR A 164 12.60 2.42 2.02
CA TYR A 164 11.20 2.02 2.23
C TYR A 164 10.65 2.58 3.55
N ASN A 165 11.39 2.43 4.65
CA ASN A 165 11.00 3.02 5.94
C ASN A 165 10.77 4.52 5.80
N ALA A 166 11.74 5.26 5.22
CA ALA A 166 11.64 6.70 5.02
C ALA A 166 10.38 7.09 4.25
N SER A 167 10.08 6.40 3.13
CA SER A 167 8.89 6.66 2.33
C SER A 167 7.57 6.44 3.11
N LYS A 168 7.50 5.36 3.90
CA LYS A 168 6.27 5.02 4.64
C LYS A 168 6.08 5.89 5.89
N PHE A 169 7.16 6.37 6.53
CA PHE A 169 7.07 7.44 7.54
C PHE A 169 6.61 8.76 6.92
N ALA A 170 7.13 9.12 5.74
CA ALA A 170 6.71 10.32 5.02
C ALA A 170 5.20 10.28 4.68
N VAL A 171 4.70 9.18 4.14
CA VAL A 171 3.26 8.98 3.88
C VAL A 171 2.41 9.14 5.15
N ARG A 172 2.89 8.59 6.27
CA ARG A 172 2.20 8.76 7.55
C ARG A 172 2.16 10.22 7.97
N GLY A 173 3.30 10.91 8.03
CA GLY A 173 3.38 12.30 8.45
C GLY A 173 2.50 13.21 7.59
N PHE A 174 2.57 13.05 6.27
CA PHE A 174 1.73 13.74 5.31
C PHE A 174 0.23 13.51 5.56
N THR A 175 -0.18 12.25 5.74
CA THR A 175 -1.59 11.91 5.93
C THR A 175 -2.14 12.42 7.25
N GLU A 176 -1.33 12.38 8.33
CA GLU A 176 -1.72 12.89 9.65
C GLU A 176 -1.86 14.42 9.63
N SER A 177 -0.99 15.15 8.89
CA SER A 177 -1.12 16.60 8.67
C SER A 177 -2.36 16.93 7.84
N LEU A 178 -2.51 16.30 6.66
CA LEU A 178 -3.68 16.49 5.81
C LEU A 178 -5.00 16.29 6.58
N ARG A 179 -5.06 15.33 7.49
CA ARG A 179 -6.26 15.10 8.31
C ARG A 179 -6.60 16.30 9.18
N GLN A 180 -5.59 17.00 9.69
CA GLN A 180 -5.76 18.18 10.51
C GLN A 180 -6.18 19.38 9.67
N ASP A 181 -5.52 19.57 8.50
CA ASP A 181 -5.85 20.66 7.57
C ASP A 181 -7.32 20.56 7.10
N LEU A 182 -7.79 19.37 6.72
CA LEU A 182 -9.17 19.13 6.34
C LEU A 182 -10.16 19.38 7.49
N ALA A 183 -9.78 19.11 8.73
CA ALA A 183 -10.60 19.38 9.89
C ALA A 183 -10.67 20.88 10.22
N ILE A 184 -9.54 21.60 10.09
CA ILE A 184 -9.47 23.06 10.32
C ILE A 184 -10.31 23.81 9.27
N THR A 185 -10.29 23.37 8.02
CA THR A 185 -11.06 23.98 6.93
C THR A 185 -12.52 23.53 6.86
N ASN A 186 -12.98 22.70 7.81
CA ASN A 186 -14.31 22.09 7.79
C ASN A 186 -14.65 21.39 6.48
N SER A 187 -13.64 20.79 5.83
CA SER A 187 -13.83 20.03 4.60
C SER A 187 -14.76 18.83 4.83
N LYS A 188 -15.58 18.54 3.81
CA LYS A 188 -16.40 17.32 3.79
C LYS A 188 -15.59 16.08 3.37
N VAL A 189 -14.32 16.27 3.00
CA VAL A 189 -13.36 15.22 2.71
C VAL A 189 -12.64 14.81 3.98
N SER A 190 -12.38 13.52 4.10
CA SER A 190 -11.65 12.95 5.23
C SER A 190 -10.49 12.11 4.74
N THR A 191 -9.54 11.77 5.61
CA THR A 191 -8.43 10.88 5.23
C THR A 191 -8.15 9.82 6.30
N THR A 192 -7.64 8.67 5.85
CA THR A 192 -7.22 7.56 6.69
C THR A 192 -5.82 7.11 6.28
N CYS A 193 -4.90 7.03 7.24
CA CYS A 193 -3.60 6.40 7.06
C CYS A 193 -3.71 4.90 7.39
N ILE A 194 -3.27 4.04 6.46
CA ILE A 194 -3.31 2.59 6.62
C ILE A 194 -1.91 2.08 6.90
N HIS A 195 -1.77 1.21 7.89
CA HIS A 195 -0.52 0.56 8.27
C HIS A 195 -0.67 -0.97 8.19
N PRO A 196 -0.48 -1.56 7.00
CA PRO A 196 -0.42 -3.01 6.86
C PRO A 196 0.84 -3.57 7.54
N GLY A 197 0.69 -4.71 8.21
CA GLY A 197 1.80 -5.61 8.52
C GLY A 197 2.14 -6.50 7.33
N GLY A 198 2.50 -7.74 7.56
CA GLY A 198 2.80 -8.70 6.50
C GLY A 198 1.54 -9.18 5.77
N ILE A 199 1.31 -8.65 4.57
CA ILE A 199 0.18 -9.03 3.69
C ILE A 199 0.67 -9.89 2.54
N LYS A 200 0.05 -11.05 2.30
CA LYS A 200 0.37 -11.99 1.21
C LYS A 200 0.09 -11.37 -0.17
N THR A 201 1.01 -10.52 -0.64
CA THR A 201 0.95 -9.85 -1.94
C THR A 201 2.21 -10.12 -2.75
N ASN A 202 2.23 -9.68 -4.01
CA ASN A 202 3.41 -9.81 -4.86
C ASN A 202 4.56 -8.83 -4.52
N ILE A 203 4.41 -7.97 -3.51
CA ILE A 203 5.41 -6.93 -3.19
C ILE A 203 6.81 -7.50 -2.92
N CYS A 204 6.88 -8.69 -2.30
CA CYS A 204 8.17 -9.37 -2.09
C CYS A 204 8.78 -9.89 -3.40
N LYS A 205 7.93 -10.40 -4.30
CA LYS A 205 8.38 -10.94 -5.59
C LYS A 205 8.90 -9.85 -6.51
N THR A 206 8.32 -8.67 -6.45
CA THR A 206 8.68 -7.51 -7.27
C THR A 206 9.65 -6.54 -6.58
N SER A 207 10.03 -6.80 -5.31
CA SER A 207 10.98 -5.96 -4.59
C SER A 207 12.37 -6.03 -5.21
N ARG A 208 13.10 -4.91 -5.20
CA ARG A 208 14.54 -4.89 -5.47
C ARG A 208 15.28 -5.30 -4.21
N ILE A 209 16.24 -6.21 -4.35
CA ILE A 209 17.13 -6.64 -3.26
C ILE A 209 18.55 -6.39 -3.72
N ASP A 210 19.26 -5.52 -3.00
CA ASP A 210 20.67 -5.24 -3.26
C ASP A 210 21.54 -6.37 -2.69
N ASP A 211 22.63 -6.69 -3.39
CA ASP A 211 23.60 -7.75 -3.02
C ASP A 211 24.22 -7.54 -1.63
N SER A 212 24.21 -6.31 -1.11
CA SER A 212 24.72 -6.02 0.23
C SER A 212 23.94 -6.76 1.32
N VAL A 213 22.63 -6.97 1.13
CA VAL A 213 21.81 -7.77 2.06
C VAL A 213 22.29 -9.22 2.07
N LEU A 214 22.53 -9.80 0.88
CA LEU A 214 22.98 -11.18 0.73
C LEU A 214 24.36 -11.38 1.33
N LYS A 215 25.28 -10.43 1.09
CA LYS A 215 26.64 -10.44 1.67
C LYS A 215 26.63 -10.39 3.20
N VAL A 216 25.76 -9.56 3.79
CA VAL A 216 25.69 -9.43 5.26
C VAL A 216 24.97 -10.61 5.91
N THR A 217 23.89 -11.08 5.30
CA THR A 217 23.08 -12.16 5.88
C THR A 217 23.62 -13.57 5.59
N GLY A 218 24.36 -13.72 4.49
CA GLY A 218 24.81 -15.02 3.97
C GLY A 218 23.69 -15.84 3.34
N ALA A 219 22.48 -15.28 3.19
CA ALA A 219 21.35 -15.96 2.56
C ALA A 219 21.35 -15.75 1.05
N SER A 220 20.76 -16.67 0.28
CA SER A 220 20.47 -16.43 -1.12
C SER A 220 19.32 -15.46 -1.31
N GLU A 221 19.16 -14.89 -2.51
CA GLU A 221 18.02 -14.04 -2.84
C GLU A 221 16.69 -14.82 -2.67
N GLU A 222 16.66 -16.06 -3.15
CA GLU A 222 15.49 -16.94 -3.05
C GLU A 222 15.10 -17.21 -1.59
N ASP A 223 16.07 -17.57 -0.76
CA ASP A 223 15.83 -17.78 0.68
C ASP A 223 15.34 -16.50 1.36
N SER A 224 15.96 -15.37 1.04
CA SER A 224 15.56 -14.07 1.58
C SER A 224 14.11 -13.72 1.22
N ARG A 225 13.69 -13.96 -0.03
CA ARG A 225 12.31 -13.74 -0.49
C ARG A 225 11.34 -14.70 0.21
N LYS A 226 11.67 -15.99 0.27
CA LYS A 226 10.83 -17.01 0.90
C LYS A 226 10.57 -16.71 2.37
N GLU A 227 11.61 -16.37 3.10
CA GLU A 227 11.50 -16.02 4.52
C GLU A 227 10.67 -14.75 4.75
N PHE A 228 10.78 -13.76 3.85
CA PHE A 228 9.94 -12.57 3.92
C PHE A 228 8.47 -12.92 3.66
N GLU A 229 8.20 -13.83 2.71
CA GLU A 229 6.84 -14.32 2.43
C GLU A 229 6.24 -15.11 3.61
N GLU A 230 7.04 -15.89 4.34
CA GLU A 230 6.59 -16.65 5.52
C GLU A 230 6.11 -15.74 6.66
N LEU A 231 6.64 -14.53 6.76
CA LEU A 231 6.17 -13.52 7.73
C LEU A 231 4.81 -12.92 7.35
N PHE A 232 4.33 -13.15 6.14
CA PHE A 232 3.09 -12.58 5.63
C PHE A 232 1.90 -13.48 5.96
N ILE A 233 1.21 -13.15 7.04
CA ILE A 233 0.13 -13.98 7.60
C ILE A 233 -1.28 -13.47 7.24
N THR A 234 -1.39 -12.23 6.79
CA THR A 234 -2.70 -11.62 6.47
C THR A 234 -2.97 -11.68 4.97
N THR A 235 -4.17 -12.10 4.57
CA THR A 235 -4.57 -12.11 3.15
C THR A 235 -4.96 -10.72 2.66
N PRO A 236 -4.82 -10.42 1.34
CA PRO A 236 -5.28 -9.18 0.73
C PRO A 236 -6.76 -8.90 0.97
N GLN A 237 -7.60 -9.93 0.94
CA GLN A 237 -9.05 -9.83 1.17
C GLN A 237 -9.35 -9.35 2.60
N LYS A 238 -8.65 -9.90 3.60
CA LYS A 238 -8.77 -9.48 5.00
C LYS A 238 -8.25 -8.06 5.20
N ALA A 239 -7.19 -7.68 4.47
CA ALA A 239 -6.66 -6.33 4.48
C ALA A 239 -7.70 -5.35 3.91
N ALA A 240 -8.23 -5.61 2.71
CA ALA A 240 -9.26 -4.79 2.08
C ALA A 240 -10.50 -4.59 2.96
N HIS A 241 -11.02 -5.68 3.55
CA HIS A 241 -12.15 -5.61 4.49
C HIS A 241 -11.83 -4.70 5.69
N THR A 242 -10.63 -4.81 6.26
CA THR A 242 -10.20 -4.01 7.42
C THR A 242 -10.07 -2.53 7.05
N ILE A 243 -9.54 -2.22 5.86
CA ILE A 243 -9.44 -0.86 5.32
C ILE A 243 -10.85 -0.25 5.19
N LEU A 244 -11.76 -0.91 4.48
CA LEU A 244 -13.12 -0.40 4.25
C LEU A 244 -13.89 -0.23 5.56
N LYS A 245 -13.73 -1.13 6.52
CA LYS A 245 -14.30 -0.96 7.87
C LYS A 245 -13.73 0.27 8.58
N GLY A 246 -12.45 0.59 8.36
CA GLY A 246 -11.81 1.81 8.86
C GLY A 246 -12.38 3.07 8.22
N VAL A 247 -12.51 3.08 6.89
CA VAL A 247 -13.10 4.16 6.09
C VAL A 247 -14.54 4.43 6.53
N ASN A 248 -15.37 3.37 6.63
CA ASN A 248 -16.77 3.50 7.07
C ASN A 248 -16.92 4.09 8.46
N LYS A 249 -15.94 3.86 9.35
CA LYS A 249 -15.87 4.42 10.70
C LYS A 249 -15.11 5.74 10.79
N ASN A 250 -14.67 6.27 9.65
CA ASN A 250 -13.87 7.49 9.56
C ASN A 250 -12.65 7.49 10.50
N LYS A 251 -11.95 6.35 10.59
CA LYS A 251 -10.78 6.21 11.46
C LYS A 251 -9.61 7.01 10.88
N ARG A 252 -8.87 7.72 11.74
CA ARG A 252 -7.65 8.44 11.36
C ARG A 252 -6.52 7.50 10.95
N ARG A 253 -6.43 6.34 11.63
CA ARG A 253 -5.38 5.32 11.44
C ARG A 253 -5.97 3.92 11.54
N VAL A 254 -5.51 3.01 10.67
CA VAL A 254 -5.90 1.61 10.67
C VAL A 254 -4.66 0.72 10.62
N LEU A 255 -4.53 -0.16 11.59
CA LEU A 255 -3.51 -1.21 11.64
C LEU A 255 -4.10 -2.50 11.08
N ILE A 256 -3.37 -3.19 10.20
CA ILE A 256 -3.82 -4.43 9.58
C ILE A 256 -2.86 -5.56 9.94
N GLY A 257 -3.41 -6.61 10.54
CA GLY A 257 -2.67 -7.75 11.02
C GLY A 257 -2.37 -7.69 12.53
N PRO A 258 -2.15 -8.83 13.17
CA PRO A 258 -1.74 -8.87 14.57
C PRO A 258 -0.32 -8.33 14.77
N ASP A 259 0.57 -8.60 13.82
CA ASP A 259 1.93 -8.10 13.76
C ASP A 259 2.01 -6.57 13.80
N ALA A 260 1.19 -5.86 12.98
CA ALA A 260 1.13 -4.40 12.99
C ALA A 260 0.69 -3.85 14.36
N LYS A 261 -0.23 -4.53 15.04
CA LYS A 261 -0.69 -4.11 16.38
C LYS A 261 0.38 -4.32 17.44
N VAL A 262 1.07 -5.46 17.41
CA VAL A 262 2.15 -5.77 18.35
C VAL A 262 3.31 -4.78 18.15
N LEU A 263 3.72 -4.51 16.91
CA LEU A 263 4.79 -3.57 16.62
C LEU A 263 4.43 -2.12 16.98
N ASP A 264 3.17 -1.69 16.77
CA ASP A 264 2.72 -0.35 17.20
C ASP A 264 2.82 -0.19 18.74
N ILE A 265 2.44 -1.22 19.49
CA ILE A 265 2.57 -1.21 20.95
C ILE A 265 4.04 -1.22 21.37
N LEU A 266 4.85 -2.08 20.75
CA LEU A 266 6.28 -2.20 21.04
C LEU A 266 7.01 -0.86 20.88
N VAL A 267 6.79 -0.15 19.78
CA VAL A 267 7.42 1.14 19.51
C VAL A 267 6.95 2.23 20.47
N ARG A 268 5.70 2.19 20.92
CA ARG A 268 5.18 3.16 21.90
C ARG A 268 5.79 2.95 23.27
N LEU A 269 5.99 1.71 23.68
CA LEU A 269 6.58 1.39 24.99
C LEU A 269 8.11 1.50 24.97
N PHE A 270 8.74 1.12 23.86
CA PHE A 270 10.20 1.08 23.69
C PHE A 270 10.61 1.82 22.41
N PRO A 271 10.55 3.17 22.38
CA PRO A 271 10.70 3.95 21.16
C PRO A 271 12.08 3.84 20.47
N THR A 272 13.09 3.42 21.20
CA THR A 272 14.45 3.13 20.70
C THR A 272 14.88 1.69 20.94
N GLY A 273 14.38 1.06 21.99
CA GLY A 273 14.76 -0.30 22.39
C GLY A 273 14.39 -1.39 21.37
N TYR A 274 13.34 -1.19 20.57
CA TYR A 274 12.96 -2.12 19.51
C TYR A 274 14.08 -2.29 18.46
N GLN A 275 14.89 -1.26 18.23
CA GLN A 275 16.01 -1.30 17.28
C GLN A 275 17.07 -2.33 17.71
N TRP A 276 17.35 -2.40 19.00
CA TRP A 276 18.24 -3.41 19.56
C TRP A 276 17.70 -4.82 19.32
N LEU A 277 16.40 -5.05 19.53
CA LEU A 277 15.76 -6.34 19.28
C LEU A 277 15.90 -6.77 17.81
N PHE A 278 15.60 -5.86 16.88
CA PHE A 278 15.70 -6.14 15.44
C PHE A 278 17.15 -6.39 15.01
N THR A 279 18.10 -5.59 15.49
CA THR A 279 19.53 -5.80 15.22
C THR A 279 19.99 -7.16 15.72
N LYS A 280 19.63 -7.52 16.97
CA LYS A 280 19.99 -8.82 17.53
C LYS A 280 19.38 -9.99 16.76
N ALA A 281 18.12 -9.87 16.34
CA ALA A 281 17.46 -10.90 15.54
C ALA A 281 18.18 -11.13 14.21
N VAL A 282 18.54 -10.04 13.48
CA VAL A 282 19.28 -10.15 12.23
C VAL A 282 20.66 -10.76 12.44
N VAL A 283 21.44 -10.29 13.42
CA VAL A 283 22.79 -10.80 13.70
C VAL A 283 22.76 -12.29 14.11
N TRP A 284 21.83 -12.67 14.97
CA TRP A 284 21.67 -14.07 15.38
C TRP A 284 21.37 -14.97 14.17
N ARG A 285 20.50 -14.51 13.29
CA ARG A 285 20.10 -15.22 12.09
C ARG A 285 21.25 -15.35 11.09
N SER A 286 21.97 -14.27 10.79
CA SER A 286 23.15 -14.31 9.90
C SER A 286 24.18 -15.32 10.35
N LYS A 287 24.47 -15.36 11.65
CA LYS A 287 25.37 -16.38 12.22
C LYS A 287 24.85 -17.83 12.04
N SER A 288 23.54 -18.03 12.15
CA SER A 288 22.91 -19.35 11.97
C SER A 288 23.00 -19.83 10.53
N VAL A 289 22.79 -18.94 9.54
CA VAL A 289 22.90 -19.25 8.10
C VAL A 289 24.34 -19.58 7.74
N GLN A 290 25.29 -18.74 8.16
CA GLN A 290 26.73 -18.96 7.89
C GLN A 290 27.24 -20.28 8.51
N LYS A 291 26.78 -20.64 9.71
CA LYS A 291 27.15 -21.92 10.34
C LYS A 291 26.63 -23.14 9.56
N LYS A 292 25.41 -23.05 9.00
CA LYS A 292 24.85 -24.12 8.15
C LYS A 292 25.63 -24.28 6.84
N ALA A 293 25.99 -23.16 6.19
CA ALA A 293 26.77 -23.17 4.97
C ALA A 293 28.19 -23.76 5.18
N GLY A 294 28.86 -23.44 6.28
CA GLY A 294 30.16 -23.98 6.63
C GLY A 294 30.13 -25.46 7.05
N SER A 295 29.00 -25.99 7.52
CA SER A 295 28.85 -27.41 7.86
C SER A 295 28.47 -28.30 6.65
N SER A 296 28.15 -27.71 5.50
CA SER A 296 27.83 -28.45 4.27
C SER A 296 29.06 -28.67 3.35
N VAL A 297 30.25 -28.27 3.78
CA VAL A 297 31.52 -28.34 3.03
C VAL A 297 32.51 -29.34 3.69
N VAL A 298 32.05 -30.19 4.61
CA VAL A 298 32.86 -31.28 5.20
C VAL A 298 32.32 -32.65 4.79
#